data_2aa8ba31a1e97ba1b832d7748ee34a9e
#
_entry.id   2aa8ba31a1e97ba1b832d7748ee34a9e
#
_cell.length_a   1.000
_cell.length_b   1.000
_cell.length_c   1.000
_cell.angle_alpha   90.00
_cell.angle_beta   90.00
_cell.angle_gamma   90.00
#
_symmetry.space_group_name_H-M   'P 1'
#
loop_
_entity.id
_entity.type
_entity.pdbx_description
1 polymer ?
#
loop_
_entity_poly.entity_id
_entity_poly.type
_entity_poly.pdbx_seq_one_letter_code
_entity_poly.pdbx_strand_id
1 'polypeptide(L)'
;ATALIRQTKRAMDDYPDSIMHRLAEEEGGVNGKTAFDAMRLGDIAGIEVVNNYIKYVSCGLINLVNALQPEIICIGGGICNEGDTLMEPLRRYVQAERYSIHSKIQTQIVKAQLGNNAGIIGAALLYQVK
;
A
#
# COMPACT_ATOMS: atom_id res chain seq x y z
N ALA A 1 6.05 -3.71 -2.30
CA ALA A 1 7.10 -3.86 -1.26
C ALA A 1 8.44 -3.29 -1.73
N THR A 2 9.01 -3.73 -2.85
CA THR A 2 10.36 -3.34 -3.32
C THR A 2 10.52 -1.82 -3.49
N ALA A 3 9.53 -1.15 -4.08
CA ALA A 3 9.56 0.31 -4.25
C ALA A 3 9.55 1.04 -2.91
N LEU A 4 8.74 0.59 -1.95
CA LEU A 4 8.69 1.17 -0.60
C LEU A 4 10.05 1.02 0.11
N ILE A 5 10.64 -0.18 0.12
CA ILE A 5 11.96 -0.41 0.71
C ILE A 5 13.03 0.50 0.08
N ARG A 6 13.00 0.67 -1.24
CA ARG A 6 13.94 1.56 -1.94
C ARG A 6 13.73 3.03 -1.55
N GLN A 7 12.49 3.48 -1.44
CA GLN A 7 12.16 4.84 -1.00
C GLN A 7 12.58 5.06 0.45
N THR A 8 12.35 4.09 1.34
CA THR A 8 12.78 4.13 2.74
C THR A 8 14.29 4.28 2.84
N LYS A 9 15.06 3.45 2.14
CA LYS A 9 16.53 3.54 2.14
C LYS A 9 17.02 4.91 1.68
N ARG A 10 16.44 5.44 0.59
CA ARG A 10 16.81 6.76 0.08
C ARG A 10 16.50 7.87 1.09
N ALA A 11 15.33 7.82 1.74
CA ALA A 11 14.98 8.78 2.76
C ALA A 11 15.92 8.69 3.98
N MET A 12 16.38 7.48 4.35
CA MET A 12 17.37 7.33 5.41
C MET A 12 18.71 8.01 5.05
N ASP A 13 19.13 7.95 3.78
CA ASP A 13 20.34 8.67 3.32
C ASP A 13 20.16 10.20 3.43
N ASP A 14 18.94 10.70 3.14
CA ASP A 14 18.61 12.13 3.19
C ASP A 14 18.37 12.63 4.64
N TYR A 15 17.99 11.74 5.57
CA TYR A 15 17.64 12.03 6.97
C TYR A 15 18.46 11.18 7.95
N PRO A 16 19.75 11.55 8.24
CA PRO A 16 20.64 10.77 9.11
C PRO A 16 20.11 10.57 10.54
N ASP A 17 19.30 11.51 11.04
CA ASP A 17 18.75 11.48 12.40
C ASP A 17 17.39 10.74 12.50
N SER A 18 16.90 10.19 11.37
CA SER A 18 15.63 9.47 11.37
C SER A 18 15.71 8.19 12.22
N ILE A 19 14.63 7.92 12.97
CA ILE A 19 14.50 6.68 13.75
C ILE A 19 14.42 5.43 12.89
N MET A 20 14.23 5.57 11.57
CA MET A 20 14.24 4.45 10.62
C MET A 20 15.57 3.68 10.67
N HIS A 21 16.70 4.34 10.99
CA HIS A 21 17.99 3.68 11.14
C HIS A 21 17.95 2.67 12.29
N ARG A 22 17.49 3.09 13.48
CA ARG A 22 17.35 2.23 14.63
C ARG A 22 16.37 1.08 14.38
N LEU A 23 15.20 1.39 13.80
CA LEU A 23 14.19 0.37 13.47
C LEU A 23 14.70 -0.66 12.47
N ALA A 24 15.50 -0.23 11.49
CA ALA A 24 16.13 -1.14 10.53
C ALA A 24 17.19 -2.05 11.19
N GLU A 25 17.97 -1.54 12.14
CA GLU A 25 18.95 -2.34 12.89
C GLU A 25 18.25 -3.40 13.75
N GLU A 26 17.18 -3.04 14.47
CA GLU A 26 16.39 -3.95 15.30
C GLU A 26 15.76 -5.09 14.50
N GLU A 27 15.35 -4.84 13.26
CA GLU A 27 14.69 -5.80 12.35
C GLU A 27 15.67 -6.54 11.41
N GLY A 28 16.99 -6.29 11.54
CA GLY A 28 18.02 -6.91 10.71
C GLY A 28 18.05 -6.39 9.26
N GLY A 29 17.46 -5.22 9.01
CA GLY A 29 17.46 -4.52 7.73
C GLY A 29 16.17 -3.78 7.44
N VAL A 30 16.23 -2.89 6.43
CA VAL A 30 15.05 -2.13 5.96
C VAL A 30 14.05 -3.06 5.31
N ASN A 31 12.83 -3.05 5.80
CA ASN A 31 11.72 -3.86 5.30
C ASN A 31 10.46 -3.00 4.99
N GLY A 32 9.34 -3.65 4.63
CA GLY A 32 8.10 -2.96 4.25
C GLY A 32 7.39 -2.25 5.40
N LYS A 33 7.78 -2.50 6.67
CA LYS A 33 7.17 -1.87 7.85
C LYS A 33 7.99 -0.68 8.34
N THR A 34 9.30 -0.63 8.09
CA THR A 34 10.23 0.35 8.66
C THR A 34 9.71 1.79 8.58
N ALA A 35 9.25 2.23 7.42
CA ALA A 35 8.72 3.59 7.25
C ALA A 35 7.36 3.79 7.96
N PHE A 36 6.48 2.78 7.97
CA PHE A 36 5.20 2.86 8.67
C PHE A 36 5.36 2.91 10.18
N ASP A 37 6.30 2.14 10.73
CA ASP A 37 6.60 2.14 12.17
C ASP A 37 7.23 3.48 12.58
N ALA A 38 8.15 4.01 11.79
CA ALA A 38 8.71 5.35 11.98
C ALA A 38 7.63 6.44 11.93
N MET A 39 6.71 6.38 10.96
CA MET A 39 5.57 7.30 10.88
C MET A 39 4.70 7.25 12.14
N ARG A 40 4.40 6.05 12.68
CA ARG A 40 3.62 5.89 13.93
C ARG A 40 4.30 6.53 15.13
N LEU A 41 5.62 6.61 15.11
CA LEU A 41 6.42 7.27 16.13
C LEU A 41 6.64 8.77 15.87
N GLY A 42 6.01 9.31 14.82
CA GLY A 42 6.07 10.74 14.49
C GLY A 42 7.33 11.18 13.72
N ASP A 43 8.09 10.24 13.16
CA ASP A 43 9.27 10.54 12.37
C ASP A 43 8.91 11.19 11.05
N ILE A 44 9.51 12.35 10.77
CA ILE A 44 9.19 13.17 9.60
C ILE A 44 9.54 12.41 8.29
N ALA A 45 10.69 11.77 8.25
CA ALA A 45 11.12 11.02 7.07
C ALA A 45 10.22 9.80 6.82
N GLY A 46 9.80 9.10 7.89
CA GLY A 46 8.84 8.01 7.81
C GLY A 46 7.48 8.47 7.28
N ILE A 47 6.97 9.61 7.77
CA ILE A 47 5.72 10.23 7.30
C ILE A 47 5.82 10.57 5.81
N GLU A 48 6.91 11.17 5.38
CA GLU A 48 7.13 11.55 3.98
C GLU A 48 7.15 10.32 3.07
N VAL A 49 7.90 9.29 3.43
CA VAL A 49 7.99 8.04 2.66
C VAL A 49 6.62 7.40 2.51
N VAL A 50 5.86 7.26 3.61
CA VAL A 50 4.54 6.63 3.58
C VAL A 50 3.55 7.44 2.74
N ASN A 51 3.52 8.76 2.90
CA ASN A 51 2.64 9.62 2.12
C ASN A 51 2.94 9.56 0.61
N ASN A 52 4.22 9.59 0.24
CA ASN A 52 4.64 9.45 -1.16
C ASN A 52 4.26 8.07 -1.71
N TYR A 53 4.48 7.01 -0.94
CA TYR A 53 4.10 5.65 -1.33
C TYR A 53 2.59 5.54 -1.58
N ILE A 54 1.75 6.02 -0.66
CA ILE A 54 0.29 6.04 -0.79
C ILE A 54 -0.13 6.81 -2.04
N LYS A 55 0.47 7.97 -2.28
CA LYS A 55 0.17 8.79 -3.47
C LYS A 55 0.46 8.05 -4.78
N TYR A 56 1.61 7.38 -4.88
CA TYR A 56 1.95 6.60 -6.08
C TYR A 56 1.03 5.40 -6.28
N VAL A 57 0.70 4.67 -5.22
CA VAL A 57 -0.25 3.55 -5.30
C VAL A 57 -1.64 4.05 -5.70
N SER A 58 -2.09 5.16 -5.12
CA SER A 58 -3.37 5.79 -5.48
C SER A 58 -3.43 6.19 -6.94
N CYS A 59 -2.37 6.79 -7.48
CA CYS A 59 -2.28 7.14 -8.90
C CYS A 59 -2.46 5.90 -9.79
N GLY A 60 -1.80 4.80 -9.46
CA GLY A 60 -1.99 3.53 -10.17
C GLY A 60 -3.43 3.00 -10.10
N LEU A 61 -4.05 3.06 -8.92
CA LEU A 61 -5.44 2.64 -8.72
C LEU A 61 -6.41 3.52 -9.51
N ILE A 62 -6.22 4.85 -9.48
CA ILE A 62 -7.04 5.81 -10.24
C ILE A 62 -6.97 5.50 -11.74
N ASN A 63 -5.78 5.23 -12.27
CA ASN A 63 -5.61 4.85 -13.66
C ASN A 63 -6.36 3.57 -14.01
N LEU A 64 -6.31 2.55 -13.15
CA LEU A 64 -7.07 1.30 -13.34
C LEU A 64 -8.58 1.53 -13.29
N VAL A 65 -9.06 2.32 -12.32
CA VAL A 65 -10.48 2.69 -12.21
C VAL A 65 -10.93 3.44 -13.45
N ASN A 66 -10.16 4.42 -13.91
CA ASN A 66 -10.52 5.25 -15.05
C ASN A 66 -10.50 4.47 -16.38
N ALA A 67 -9.60 3.49 -16.53
CA ALA A 67 -9.48 2.70 -17.75
C ALA A 67 -10.48 1.54 -17.82
N LEU A 68 -10.75 0.87 -16.70
CA LEU A 68 -11.47 -0.41 -16.68
C LEU A 68 -12.81 -0.36 -15.95
N GLN A 69 -13.04 0.63 -15.09
CA GLN A 69 -14.23 0.77 -14.23
C GLN A 69 -14.65 -0.55 -13.55
N PRO A 70 -13.73 -1.29 -12.89
CA PRO A 70 -14.08 -2.54 -12.24
C PRO A 70 -15.02 -2.27 -11.05
N GLU A 71 -15.87 -3.23 -10.73
CA GLU A 71 -16.73 -3.14 -9.54
C GLU A 71 -15.89 -3.15 -8.25
N ILE A 72 -14.84 -3.99 -8.21
CA ILE A 72 -13.98 -4.17 -7.03
C ILE A 72 -12.51 -4.22 -7.47
N ILE A 73 -11.65 -3.51 -6.74
CA ILE A 73 -10.21 -3.72 -6.76
C ILE A 73 -9.80 -4.27 -5.39
N CYS A 74 -9.28 -5.49 -5.39
CA CYS A 74 -8.80 -6.15 -4.19
C CYS A 74 -7.30 -5.96 -4.04
N ILE A 75 -6.86 -5.33 -2.94
CA ILE A 75 -5.45 -5.11 -2.63
C ILE A 75 -4.98 -6.21 -1.68
N GLY A 76 -3.93 -6.93 -2.09
CA GLY A 76 -3.33 -8.03 -1.35
C GLY A 76 -1.84 -7.81 -1.06
N GLY A 77 -1.25 -8.81 -0.40
CA GLY A 77 0.15 -8.83 0.00
C GLY A 77 0.40 -8.27 1.40
N GLY A 78 1.63 -8.43 1.88
CA GLY A 78 2.03 -8.10 3.26
C GLY A 78 1.80 -6.65 3.66
N ILE A 79 1.83 -5.72 2.70
CA ILE A 79 1.58 -4.29 2.94
C ILE A 79 0.15 -4.03 3.47
N CYS A 80 -0.80 -4.90 3.16
CA CYS A 80 -2.18 -4.77 3.65
C CYS A 80 -2.31 -5.01 5.16
N ASN A 81 -1.25 -5.49 5.82
CA ASN A 81 -1.21 -5.59 7.28
C ASN A 81 -1.17 -4.22 7.96
N GLU A 82 -0.80 -3.16 7.22
CA GLU A 82 -0.86 -1.77 7.69
C GLU A 82 -2.31 -1.28 7.91
N GLY A 83 -3.30 -2.07 7.48
CA GLY A 83 -4.71 -1.83 7.76
C GLY A 83 -5.20 -0.49 7.21
N ASP A 84 -5.95 0.24 8.04
CA ASP A 84 -6.56 1.50 7.64
C ASP A 84 -5.56 2.63 7.44
N THR A 85 -4.36 2.55 8.02
CA THR A 85 -3.26 3.48 7.74
C THR A 85 -2.92 3.53 6.24
N LEU A 86 -3.04 2.40 5.55
CA LEU A 86 -2.89 2.31 4.10
C LEU A 86 -4.22 2.48 3.37
N MET A 87 -5.26 1.73 3.78
CA MET A 87 -6.48 1.58 3.00
C MET A 87 -7.35 2.84 2.95
N GLU A 88 -7.46 3.56 4.07
CA GLU A 88 -8.28 4.78 4.13
C GLU A 88 -7.76 5.90 3.21
N PRO A 89 -6.46 6.26 3.24
CA PRO A 89 -5.94 7.23 2.29
C PRO A 89 -6.09 6.79 0.82
N LEU A 90 -5.88 5.51 0.50
CA LEU A 90 -6.06 5.00 -0.86
C LEU A 90 -7.49 5.19 -1.34
N ARG A 91 -8.48 4.82 -0.52
CA ARG A 91 -9.91 5.02 -0.84
C ARG A 91 -10.22 6.49 -1.06
N ARG A 92 -9.71 7.36 -0.19
CA ARG A 92 -9.92 8.82 -0.25
C ARG A 92 -9.36 9.42 -1.55
N TYR A 93 -8.13 9.06 -1.92
CA TYR A 93 -7.54 9.53 -3.18
C TYR A 93 -8.32 9.04 -4.39
N VAL A 94 -8.64 7.75 -4.46
CA VAL A 94 -9.42 7.18 -5.57
C VAL A 94 -10.80 7.83 -5.65
N GLN A 95 -11.45 8.06 -4.52
CA GLN A 95 -12.76 8.72 -4.48
C GLN A 95 -12.72 10.16 -4.96
N ALA A 96 -11.65 10.91 -4.66
CA ALA A 96 -11.50 12.31 -5.00
C ALA A 96 -11.07 12.54 -6.46
N GLU A 97 -10.24 11.66 -7.00
CA GLU A 97 -9.52 11.93 -8.25
C GLU A 97 -9.95 11.03 -9.43
N ARG A 98 -10.85 10.06 -9.23
CA ARG A 98 -11.38 9.28 -10.36
C ARG A 98 -12.24 10.16 -11.29
N TYR A 99 -12.21 9.87 -12.57
CA TYR A 99 -12.99 10.60 -13.57
C TYR A 99 -14.50 10.45 -13.37
N SER A 100 -14.95 9.24 -12.99
CA SER A 100 -16.36 8.87 -12.85
C SER A 100 -16.98 9.20 -11.50
N ILE A 101 -16.65 10.34 -10.86
CA ILE A 101 -17.17 10.75 -9.54
C ILE A 101 -18.71 10.81 -9.48
N HIS A 102 -19.37 11.10 -10.59
CA HIS A 102 -20.84 11.19 -10.68
C HIS A 102 -21.51 9.87 -11.10
N SER A 103 -20.75 8.81 -11.35
CA SER A 103 -21.32 7.50 -11.69
C SER A 103 -22.10 6.92 -10.52
N LYS A 104 -23.24 6.28 -10.80
CA LYS A 104 -24.03 5.55 -9.80
C LYS A 104 -23.31 4.30 -9.30
N ILE A 105 -22.48 3.70 -10.16
CA ILE A 105 -21.67 2.52 -9.81
C ILE A 105 -20.26 3.00 -9.57
N GLN A 106 -19.74 2.66 -8.40
CA GLN A 106 -18.43 3.10 -7.94
C GLN A 106 -17.55 1.90 -7.61
N THR A 107 -16.30 1.92 -8.10
CA THR A 107 -15.30 0.91 -7.76
C THR A 107 -15.04 0.88 -6.26
N GLN A 108 -15.15 -0.30 -5.66
CA GLN A 108 -14.80 -0.54 -4.26
C GLN A 108 -13.33 -0.95 -4.14
N ILE A 109 -12.59 -0.27 -3.26
CA ILE A 109 -11.21 -0.64 -2.92
C ILE A 109 -11.24 -1.44 -1.61
N VAL A 110 -10.95 -2.73 -1.70
CA VAL A 110 -11.04 -3.67 -0.58
C VAL A 110 -9.71 -4.34 -0.28
N LYS A 111 -9.52 -4.74 0.98
CA LYS A 111 -8.38 -5.54 1.40
C LYS A 111 -8.66 -7.03 1.12
N ALA A 112 -7.66 -7.76 0.62
CA ALA A 112 -7.75 -9.21 0.47
C ALA A 112 -7.94 -9.89 1.83
N GLN A 113 -8.96 -10.74 1.94
CA GLN A 113 -9.29 -11.42 3.21
C GLN A 113 -8.35 -12.58 3.52
N LEU A 114 -7.82 -13.25 2.50
CA LEU A 114 -6.97 -14.44 2.65
C LEU A 114 -5.48 -14.11 2.90
N GLY A 115 -5.12 -12.82 2.96
CA GLY A 115 -3.74 -12.38 3.22
C GLY A 115 -2.73 -13.03 2.27
N ASN A 116 -1.60 -13.50 2.81
CA ASN A 116 -0.55 -14.20 2.04
C ASN A 116 -0.99 -15.57 1.51
N ASN A 117 -2.03 -16.18 2.07
CA ASN A 117 -2.52 -17.49 1.64
C ASN A 117 -3.38 -17.42 0.37
N ALA A 118 -3.78 -16.23 -0.07
CA ALA A 118 -4.64 -16.03 -1.24
C ALA A 118 -4.07 -16.72 -2.50
N GLY A 119 -2.75 -16.61 -2.72
CA GLY A 119 -2.08 -17.23 -3.88
C GLY A 119 -2.09 -18.74 -3.82
N ILE A 120 -1.84 -19.33 -2.66
CA ILE A 120 -1.82 -20.79 -2.46
C ILE A 120 -3.23 -21.36 -2.63
N ILE A 121 -4.21 -20.71 -2.00
CA ILE A 121 -5.63 -21.14 -2.10
C ILE A 121 -6.12 -20.98 -3.54
N GLY A 122 -5.81 -19.87 -4.20
CA GLY A 122 -6.16 -19.65 -5.61
C GLY A 122 -5.55 -20.69 -6.53
N ALA A 123 -4.28 -21.04 -6.36
CA ALA A 123 -3.61 -22.08 -7.13
C ALA A 123 -4.25 -23.46 -6.91
N ALA A 124 -4.59 -23.80 -5.66
CA ALA A 124 -5.28 -25.07 -5.34
C ALA A 124 -6.67 -25.16 -5.96
N LEU A 125 -7.39 -24.03 -6.04
CA LEU A 125 -8.74 -23.99 -6.61
C LEU A 125 -8.78 -23.96 -8.14
N LEU A 126 -7.67 -23.61 -8.82
CA LEU A 126 -7.60 -23.66 -10.29
C LEU A 126 -7.92 -25.05 -10.87
N TYR A 127 -7.66 -26.11 -10.10
CA TYR A 127 -7.98 -27.48 -10.51
C TYR A 127 -9.48 -27.81 -10.49
N GLN A 128 -10.29 -26.99 -9.81
CA GLN A 128 -11.74 -27.20 -9.66
C GLN A 128 -12.59 -26.39 -10.66
N VAL A 129 -11.97 -25.46 -11.39
CA VAL A 129 -12.64 -24.66 -12.42
C VAL A 129 -12.56 -25.45 -13.73
N LYS A 130 -13.58 -26.26 -14.02
CA LYS A 130 -13.83 -26.86 -15.34
C LYS A 130 -14.80 -25.99 -16.10
#